data_b1066f6ee6131b99eae3cc6d76a44b29
#
_entry.id   b1066f6ee6131b99eae3cc6d76a44b29
#
_cell.length_a   1.000
_cell.length_b   1.000
_cell.length_c   1.000
_cell.angle_alpha   90.00
_cell.angle_beta   90.00
_cell.angle_gamma   90.00
#
_symmetry.space_group_name_H-M   'P 1'
#
loop_
_entity.id
_entity.type
_entity.pdbx_description
1 polymer ?
#
loop_
_entity_poly.entity_id
_entity_poly.type
_entity_poly.pdbx_seq_one_letter_code
_entity_poly.pdbx_strand_id
1 'polypeptide(L)'
;MTRLLVMMCSVLSVGAAPPLPVAPKAKPPSTRPELLTPLARSLLHKRMERHGDSMLRLVVSVTLLQREKAHRFATEIATEPRLTRPMPGDDQSFNNGLPERLFVLQDELRSRAKTLATVAQGSNDEAMASSLGLVLQTCVSCHSLFLSPEATAAP
;
A
#
# COMPACT_ATOMS: atom_id res chain seq x y z
N MET A 1 44.52 1.87 -56.66
CA MET A 1 43.13 2.36 -56.41
C MET A 1 42.88 2.26 -54.90
N THR A 2 43.19 3.34 -54.20
CA THR A 2 43.17 3.40 -52.74
C THR A 2 41.84 4.02 -52.28
N ARG A 3 40.98 3.25 -51.62
CA ARG A 3 39.73 3.75 -51.07
C ARG A 3 39.95 4.24 -49.63
N LEU A 4 39.84 5.53 -49.45
CA LEU A 4 39.91 6.22 -48.18
C LEU A 4 38.54 6.01 -47.44
N LEU A 5 38.58 5.35 -46.29
CA LEU A 5 37.43 5.14 -45.43
C LEU A 5 37.36 6.32 -44.44
N VAL A 6 36.42 7.21 -44.65
CA VAL A 6 36.15 8.33 -43.71
C VAL A 6 35.25 7.81 -42.58
N MET A 7 35.82 7.71 -41.39
CA MET A 7 35.13 7.31 -40.18
C MET A 7 34.44 8.55 -39.53
N MET A 8 33.12 8.69 -39.68
CA MET A 8 32.35 9.74 -39.03
C MET A 8 32.15 9.36 -37.55
N CYS A 9 32.82 10.05 -36.65
CA CYS A 9 32.53 10.03 -35.21
C CYS A 9 31.27 10.85 -34.93
N SER A 10 30.15 10.17 -34.66
CA SER A 10 28.94 10.83 -34.17
C SER A 10 29.07 11.10 -32.66
N VAL A 11 29.21 12.36 -32.29
CA VAL A 11 29.19 12.81 -30.88
C VAL A 11 27.77 12.74 -30.35
N LEU A 12 27.44 11.75 -29.50
CA LEU A 12 26.20 11.67 -28.77
C LEU A 12 26.17 12.76 -27.70
N SER A 13 25.40 13.81 -27.94
CA SER A 13 25.09 14.84 -26.92
C SER A 13 24.18 14.21 -25.85
N VAL A 14 24.72 13.97 -24.68
CA VAL A 14 23.94 13.60 -23.50
C VAL A 14 23.17 14.83 -23.05
N GLY A 15 21.90 14.91 -23.42
CA GLY A 15 20.98 15.94 -22.96
C GLY A 15 20.74 15.77 -21.46
N ALA A 16 21.09 16.77 -20.64
CA ALA A 16 20.76 16.82 -19.23
C ALA A 16 19.24 16.82 -19.08
N ALA A 17 18.69 15.82 -18.40
CA ALA A 17 17.27 15.77 -18.07
C ALA A 17 16.90 16.97 -17.19
N PRO A 18 15.74 17.61 -17.42
CA PRO A 18 15.28 18.71 -16.59
C PRO A 18 15.06 18.19 -15.14
N PRO A 19 15.37 19.01 -14.12
CA PRO A 19 15.12 18.64 -12.72
C PRO A 19 13.63 18.38 -12.52
N LEU A 20 13.31 17.23 -11.93
CA LEU A 20 11.92 16.88 -11.58
C LEU A 20 11.35 17.96 -10.63
N PRO A 21 10.11 18.38 -10.83
CA PRO A 21 9.47 19.33 -9.93
C PRO A 21 9.48 18.75 -8.51
N VAL A 22 10.11 19.49 -7.58
CA VAL A 22 10.12 19.15 -6.16
C VAL A 22 8.67 19.25 -5.68
N ALA A 23 8.06 18.11 -5.38
CA ALA A 23 6.72 18.07 -4.80
C ALA A 23 6.70 18.95 -3.53
N PRO A 24 5.66 19.76 -3.31
CA PRO A 24 5.54 20.57 -2.09
C PRO A 24 5.65 19.61 -0.89
N LYS A 25 6.55 19.94 0.06
CA LYS A 25 6.70 19.20 1.32
C LYS A 25 5.35 19.16 2.00
N ALA A 26 4.66 18.01 1.90
CA ALA A 26 3.48 17.77 2.69
C ALA A 26 3.82 17.97 4.15
N LYS A 27 3.02 18.79 4.84
CA LYS A 27 3.14 18.98 6.30
C LYS A 27 3.17 17.59 6.92
N PRO A 28 4.19 17.27 7.76
CA PRO A 28 4.23 15.95 8.39
C PRO A 28 2.91 15.71 9.11
N PRO A 29 2.30 14.54 8.97
CA PRO A 29 1.07 14.21 9.69
C PRO A 29 1.32 14.41 11.17
N SER A 30 0.34 14.95 11.89
CA SER A 30 0.38 15.16 13.33
C SER A 30 0.87 13.86 14.00
N THR A 31 2.00 13.93 14.71
CA THR A 31 2.73 12.79 15.28
C THR A 31 2.10 12.20 16.56
N ARG A 32 0.81 12.46 16.83
CA ARG A 32 0.11 11.76 17.89
C ARG A 32 -0.60 10.55 17.29
N PRO A 33 -0.19 9.32 17.65
CA PRO A 33 -0.97 8.13 17.30
C PRO A 33 -2.37 8.29 17.89
N GLU A 34 -3.38 8.11 17.05
CA GLU A 34 -4.76 8.09 17.51
C GLU A 34 -4.91 6.93 18.51
N LEU A 35 -5.33 7.25 19.73
CA LEU A 35 -5.38 6.28 20.82
C LEU A 35 -6.54 5.29 20.59
N LEU A 36 -6.19 4.08 20.21
CA LEU A 36 -7.13 2.97 20.17
C LEU A 36 -7.38 2.44 21.59
N THR A 37 -8.63 2.09 21.89
CA THR A 37 -8.93 1.37 23.14
C THR A 37 -8.19 0.01 23.16
N PRO A 38 -7.86 -0.55 24.35
CA PRO A 38 -7.20 -1.85 24.46
C PRO A 38 -7.93 -2.96 23.68
N LEU A 39 -9.26 -2.97 23.73
CA LEU A 39 -10.07 -3.95 22.99
C LEU A 39 -9.96 -3.76 21.47
N ALA A 40 -10.05 -2.52 20.97
CA ALA A 40 -9.89 -2.20 19.57
C ALA A 40 -8.49 -2.62 19.08
N ARG A 41 -7.47 -2.36 19.87
CA ARG A 41 -6.08 -2.77 19.57
C ARG A 41 -5.94 -4.28 19.45
N SER A 42 -6.51 -5.05 20.40
CA SER A 42 -6.47 -6.51 20.38
C SER A 42 -7.15 -7.10 19.13
N LEU A 43 -8.31 -6.56 18.76
CA LEU A 43 -9.05 -7.01 17.57
C LEU A 43 -8.31 -6.68 16.28
N LEU A 44 -7.73 -5.48 16.19
CA LEU A 44 -6.91 -5.09 15.05
C LEU A 44 -5.64 -5.94 14.95
N HIS A 45 -5.01 -6.28 16.08
CA HIS A 45 -3.84 -7.14 16.11
C HIS A 45 -4.13 -8.52 15.50
N LYS A 46 -5.18 -9.21 15.96
CA LYS A 46 -5.61 -10.50 15.38
C LYS A 46 -5.93 -10.41 13.89
N ARG A 47 -6.49 -9.28 13.46
CA ARG A 47 -6.76 -9.04 12.05
C ARG A 47 -5.47 -8.88 11.26
N MET A 48 -4.50 -8.13 11.79
CA MET A 48 -3.22 -7.89 11.14
C MET A 48 -2.36 -9.16 11.05
N GLU A 49 -2.47 -10.11 11.98
CA GLU A 49 -1.80 -11.42 11.87
C GLU A 49 -2.24 -12.15 10.59
N ARG A 50 -3.56 -12.27 10.36
CA ARG A 50 -4.09 -12.89 9.14
C ARG A 50 -3.72 -12.11 7.87
N HIS A 51 -3.76 -10.80 7.96
CA HIS A 51 -3.39 -9.90 6.87
C HIS A 51 -1.91 -10.05 6.50
N GLY A 52 -1.05 -10.21 7.50
CA GLY A 52 0.39 -10.41 7.31
C GLY A 52 0.71 -11.63 6.46
N ASP A 53 0.04 -12.75 6.70
CA ASP A 53 0.23 -13.97 5.91
C ASP A 53 -0.17 -13.78 4.45
N SER A 54 -1.34 -13.18 4.20
CA SER A 54 -1.81 -12.90 2.82
C SER A 54 -0.90 -11.91 2.12
N MET A 55 -0.41 -10.87 2.83
CA MET A 55 0.53 -9.89 2.29
C MET A 55 1.89 -10.50 1.94
N LEU A 56 2.45 -11.34 2.79
CA LEU A 56 3.71 -12.01 2.50
C LEU A 56 3.61 -12.86 1.22
N ARG A 57 2.55 -13.66 1.12
CA ARG A 57 2.28 -14.49 -0.06
C ARG A 57 2.04 -13.63 -1.30
N LEU A 58 1.35 -12.49 -1.17
CA LEU A 58 1.11 -11.55 -2.26
C LEU A 58 2.41 -10.97 -2.79
N VAL A 59 3.29 -10.47 -1.91
CA VAL A 59 4.61 -9.93 -2.27
C VAL A 59 5.44 -10.96 -3.03
N VAL A 60 5.54 -12.18 -2.48
CA VAL A 60 6.28 -13.28 -3.13
C VAL A 60 5.67 -13.61 -4.51
N SER A 61 4.33 -13.67 -4.61
CA SER A 61 3.66 -14.00 -5.86
C SER A 61 3.88 -12.95 -6.95
N VAL A 62 3.85 -11.66 -6.60
CA VAL A 62 4.15 -10.56 -7.53
C VAL A 62 5.61 -10.59 -7.95
N THR A 63 6.54 -10.75 -7.00
CA THR A 63 7.98 -10.79 -7.27
C THR A 63 8.36 -11.95 -8.21
N LEU A 64 7.69 -13.10 -8.08
CA LEU A 64 7.93 -14.27 -8.91
C LEU A 64 7.00 -14.33 -10.14
N LEU A 65 6.27 -13.27 -10.44
CA LEU A 65 5.32 -13.17 -11.56
C LEU A 65 4.26 -14.29 -11.58
N GLN A 66 3.91 -14.83 -10.41
CA GLN A 66 2.88 -15.85 -10.21
C GLN A 66 1.49 -15.22 -10.23
N ARG A 67 1.03 -14.78 -11.40
CA ARG A 67 -0.14 -13.92 -11.59
C ARG A 67 -1.42 -14.44 -10.96
N GLU A 68 -1.71 -15.74 -11.15
CA GLU A 68 -2.90 -16.37 -10.58
C GLU A 68 -2.88 -16.32 -9.05
N LYS A 69 -1.72 -16.57 -8.44
CA LYS A 69 -1.56 -16.46 -6.98
C LYS A 69 -1.64 -15.02 -6.51
N ALA A 70 -1.03 -14.07 -7.26
CA ALA A 70 -1.12 -12.65 -6.96
C ALA A 70 -2.59 -12.17 -7.02
N HIS A 71 -3.34 -12.56 -8.05
CA HIS A 71 -4.77 -12.31 -8.15
C HIS A 71 -5.54 -12.85 -6.93
N ARG A 72 -5.30 -14.12 -6.58
CA ARG A 72 -5.98 -14.75 -5.43
C ARG A 72 -5.70 -14.03 -4.12
N PHE A 73 -4.44 -13.78 -3.76
CA PHE A 73 -4.10 -13.12 -2.49
C PHE A 73 -4.53 -11.66 -2.45
N ALA A 74 -4.47 -10.94 -3.56
CA ALA A 74 -5.03 -9.59 -3.65
C ALA A 74 -6.56 -9.60 -3.47
N THR A 75 -7.25 -10.61 -4.00
CA THR A 75 -8.69 -10.80 -3.81
C THR A 75 -9.03 -11.12 -2.36
N GLU A 76 -8.26 -11.97 -1.69
CA GLU A 76 -8.42 -12.27 -0.26
C GLU A 76 -8.38 -10.98 0.58
N ILE A 77 -7.37 -10.11 0.36
CA ILE A 77 -7.27 -8.81 1.03
C ILE A 77 -8.46 -7.89 0.68
N ALA A 78 -8.85 -7.84 -0.59
CA ALA A 78 -9.94 -6.99 -1.05
C ALA A 78 -11.31 -7.41 -0.49
N THR A 79 -11.52 -8.69 -0.20
CA THR A 79 -12.79 -9.25 0.25
C THR A 79 -12.85 -9.55 1.74
N GLU A 80 -11.77 -9.34 2.48
CA GLU A 80 -11.75 -9.53 3.92
C GLU A 80 -12.89 -8.74 4.61
N PRO A 81 -13.57 -9.30 5.62
CA PRO A 81 -14.62 -8.59 6.34
C PRO A 81 -14.14 -7.24 6.87
N ARG A 82 -14.89 -6.19 6.58
CA ARG A 82 -14.54 -4.84 7.02
C ARG A 82 -15.17 -4.51 8.37
N LEU A 83 -14.52 -3.61 9.10
CA LEU A 83 -15.18 -2.90 10.20
C LEU A 83 -16.19 -1.94 9.60
N THR A 84 -17.40 -1.97 10.12
CA THR A 84 -18.48 -1.09 9.68
C THR A 84 -18.35 0.25 10.39
N ARG A 85 -18.53 1.36 9.68
CA ARG A 85 -18.66 2.67 10.34
C ARG A 85 -19.87 2.66 11.25
N PRO A 86 -19.78 3.25 12.45
CA PRO A 86 -20.93 3.39 13.31
C PRO A 86 -22.02 4.22 12.61
N MET A 87 -23.27 3.84 12.82
CA MET A 87 -24.39 4.61 12.34
C MET A 87 -24.70 5.75 13.32
N PRO A 88 -25.17 6.92 12.83
CA PRO A 88 -25.61 7.98 13.71
C PRO A 88 -26.68 7.48 14.70
N GLY A 89 -26.46 7.68 15.98
CA GLY A 89 -27.40 7.24 17.06
C GLY A 89 -27.15 5.80 17.55
N ASP A 90 -26.19 5.08 17.03
CA ASP A 90 -25.78 3.77 17.56
C ASP A 90 -24.65 3.91 18.58
N ASP A 91 -24.97 4.42 19.77
CA ASP A 91 -24.02 4.65 20.84
C ASP A 91 -23.46 3.35 21.45
N GLN A 92 -24.08 2.20 21.14
CA GLN A 92 -23.66 0.89 21.63
C GLN A 92 -22.67 0.20 20.69
N SER A 93 -22.42 0.77 19.50
CA SER A 93 -21.50 0.17 18.55
C SER A 93 -20.06 0.19 19.08
N PHE A 94 -19.44 -0.99 19.14
CA PHE A 94 -18.01 -1.13 19.45
C PHE A 94 -17.13 -0.21 18.56
N ASN A 95 -17.57 0.02 17.34
CA ASN A 95 -16.81 0.79 16.34
C ASN A 95 -16.86 2.31 16.61
N ASN A 96 -17.72 2.80 17.53
CA ASN A 96 -17.77 4.23 17.90
C ASN A 96 -16.43 4.75 18.47
N GLY A 97 -15.65 3.87 19.08
CA GLY A 97 -14.31 4.21 19.60
C GLY A 97 -13.19 4.14 18.57
N LEU A 98 -13.50 3.83 17.30
CA LEU A 98 -12.50 3.76 16.24
C LEU A 98 -12.43 5.08 15.48
N PRO A 99 -11.20 5.59 15.21
CA PRO A 99 -11.01 6.83 14.47
C PRO A 99 -11.52 6.70 13.02
N GLU A 100 -12.14 7.74 12.49
CA GLU A 100 -12.60 7.78 11.09
C GLU A 100 -11.45 7.48 10.09
N ARG A 101 -10.24 7.90 10.41
CA ARG A 101 -9.05 7.64 9.58
C ARG A 101 -8.81 6.14 9.37
N LEU A 102 -9.15 5.29 10.35
CA LEU A 102 -9.03 3.84 10.22
C LEU A 102 -9.94 3.29 9.12
N PHE A 103 -11.19 3.77 9.08
CA PHE A 103 -12.14 3.34 8.06
C PHE A 103 -11.74 3.81 6.66
N VAL A 104 -11.21 5.03 6.56
CA VAL A 104 -10.69 5.57 5.29
C VAL A 104 -9.55 4.70 4.76
N LEU A 105 -8.57 4.38 5.60
CA LEU A 105 -7.43 3.53 5.21
C LEU A 105 -7.85 2.09 4.88
N GLN A 106 -8.85 1.55 5.59
CA GLN A 106 -9.43 0.25 5.29
C GLN A 106 -10.08 0.23 3.89
N ASP A 107 -10.85 1.26 3.55
CA ASP A 107 -11.51 1.36 2.25
C ASP A 107 -10.48 1.55 1.13
N GLU A 108 -9.45 2.35 1.37
CA GLU A 108 -8.35 2.56 0.44
C GLU A 108 -7.57 1.26 0.18
N LEU A 109 -7.23 0.50 1.23
CA LEU A 109 -6.56 -0.79 1.11
C LEU A 109 -7.35 -1.76 0.23
N ARG A 110 -8.65 -1.87 0.49
CA ARG A 110 -9.55 -2.73 -0.28
C ARG A 110 -9.62 -2.33 -1.75
N SER A 111 -9.74 -1.04 -2.03
CA SER A 111 -9.78 -0.51 -3.39
C SER A 111 -8.48 -0.81 -4.14
N ARG A 112 -7.34 -0.56 -3.51
CA ARG A 112 -6.01 -0.82 -4.09
C ARG A 112 -5.76 -2.32 -4.30
N ALA A 113 -6.15 -3.17 -3.35
CA ALA A 113 -6.05 -4.62 -3.48
C ALA A 113 -6.95 -5.15 -4.61
N LYS A 114 -8.16 -4.61 -4.78
CA LYS A 114 -9.03 -4.95 -5.91
C LYS A 114 -8.40 -4.57 -7.25
N THR A 115 -7.81 -3.37 -7.33
CA THR A 115 -7.08 -2.94 -8.53
C THR A 115 -5.92 -3.89 -8.84
N LEU A 116 -5.11 -4.25 -7.84
CA LEU A 116 -4.02 -5.22 -8.01
C LEU A 116 -4.53 -6.58 -8.48
N ALA A 117 -5.64 -7.08 -7.91
CA ALA A 117 -6.25 -8.34 -8.35
C ALA A 117 -6.63 -8.29 -9.83
N THR A 118 -7.23 -7.19 -10.29
CA THR A 118 -7.57 -7.00 -11.71
C THR A 118 -6.32 -6.94 -12.60
N VAL A 119 -5.32 -6.16 -12.20
CA VAL A 119 -4.07 -6.01 -12.96
C VAL A 119 -3.29 -7.32 -13.06
N ALA A 120 -3.33 -8.16 -12.02
CA ALA A 120 -2.66 -9.45 -11.99
C ALA A 120 -3.23 -10.46 -13.02
N GLN A 121 -4.44 -10.24 -13.52
CA GLN A 121 -5.02 -11.06 -14.60
C GLN A 121 -4.50 -10.69 -16.00
N GLY A 122 -3.89 -9.52 -16.12
CA GLY A 122 -3.27 -9.06 -17.37
C GLY A 122 -1.82 -9.52 -17.52
N SER A 123 -1.13 -9.00 -18.54
CA SER A 123 0.26 -9.35 -18.85
C SER A 123 1.27 -8.23 -18.51
N ASN A 124 0.83 -7.13 -17.92
CA ASN A 124 1.71 -5.98 -17.61
C ASN A 124 2.34 -6.14 -16.22
N ASP A 125 3.64 -6.53 -16.20
CA ASP A 125 4.41 -6.75 -14.97
C ASP A 125 4.67 -5.45 -14.19
N GLU A 126 4.93 -4.35 -14.91
CA GLU A 126 5.18 -3.04 -14.30
C GLU A 126 3.92 -2.50 -13.60
N ALA A 127 2.76 -2.61 -14.25
CA ALA A 127 1.49 -2.23 -13.65
C ALA A 127 1.18 -3.07 -12.40
N MET A 128 1.50 -4.37 -12.42
CA MET A 128 1.33 -5.26 -11.27
C MET A 128 2.24 -4.86 -10.10
N ALA A 129 3.52 -4.58 -10.37
CA ALA A 129 4.47 -4.11 -9.36
C ALA A 129 4.07 -2.74 -8.78
N SER A 130 3.67 -1.80 -9.64
CA SER A 130 3.20 -0.48 -9.21
C SER A 130 1.95 -0.57 -8.33
N SER A 131 0.99 -1.44 -8.70
CA SER A 131 -0.22 -1.67 -7.91
C SER A 131 0.09 -2.29 -6.55
N LEU A 132 1.07 -3.21 -6.46
CA LEU A 132 1.56 -3.73 -5.18
C LEU A 132 2.15 -2.60 -4.32
N GLY A 133 2.95 -1.71 -4.92
CA GLY A 133 3.52 -0.55 -4.23
C GLY A 133 2.44 0.33 -3.58
N LEU A 134 1.31 0.55 -4.24
CA LEU A 134 0.18 1.30 -3.69
C LEU A 134 -0.48 0.57 -2.51
N VAL A 135 -0.63 -0.75 -2.56
CA VAL A 135 -1.13 -1.56 -1.43
C VAL A 135 -0.20 -1.41 -0.23
N LEU A 136 1.11 -1.61 -0.42
CA LEU A 136 2.12 -1.46 0.63
C LEU A 136 2.13 -0.06 1.25
N GLN A 137 1.97 0.98 0.42
CA GLN A 137 1.88 2.36 0.90
C GLN A 137 0.71 2.55 1.88
N THR A 138 -0.45 1.94 1.62
CA THR A 138 -1.59 2.00 2.55
C THR A 138 -1.27 1.29 3.86
N CYS A 139 -0.60 0.13 3.80
CA CYS A 139 -0.18 -0.60 5.00
C CYS A 139 0.76 0.26 5.87
N VAL A 140 1.77 0.88 5.26
CA VAL A 140 2.71 1.78 5.96
C VAL A 140 1.97 2.98 6.55
N SER A 141 1.05 3.59 5.80
CA SER A 141 0.25 4.73 6.28
C SER A 141 -0.61 4.37 7.50
N CYS A 142 -1.21 3.17 7.51
CA CYS A 142 -1.97 2.68 8.64
C CYS A 142 -1.05 2.39 9.85
N HIS A 143 0.05 1.69 9.63
CA HIS A 143 1.00 1.33 10.69
C HIS A 143 1.65 2.56 11.33
N SER A 144 1.99 3.58 10.56
CA SER A 144 2.56 4.83 11.10
C SER A 144 1.61 5.59 12.02
N LEU A 145 0.30 5.41 11.87
CA LEU A 145 -0.71 6.05 12.71
C LEU A 145 -1.08 5.21 13.95
N PHE A 146 -1.11 3.87 13.83
CA PHE A 146 -1.69 2.98 14.84
C PHE A 146 -0.70 2.01 15.48
N LEU A 147 0.50 1.80 14.89
CA LEU A 147 1.56 0.92 15.41
C LEU A 147 2.82 1.67 15.84
N SER A 148 2.74 2.98 16.14
CA SER A 148 3.90 3.72 16.64
C SER A 148 4.48 3.01 17.88
N PRO A 149 5.83 2.95 18.04
CA PRO A 149 6.48 2.34 19.21
C PRO A 149 5.98 2.91 20.54
N GLU A 150 5.58 4.18 20.58
CA GLU A 150 5.00 4.83 21.75
C GLU A 150 3.61 4.26 22.09
N ALA A 151 2.87 3.75 21.12
CA ALA A 151 1.56 3.12 21.34
C ALA A 151 1.68 1.70 21.93
N THR A 152 2.84 1.06 21.81
CA THR A 152 3.13 -0.28 22.37
C THR A 152 3.83 -0.22 23.73
N ALA A 153 4.35 0.94 24.12
CA ALA A 153 5.10 1.14 25.37
C ALA A 153 4.23 1.59 26.56
N ALA A 154 2.91 1.67 26.42
CA ALA A 154 2.02 1.92 27.55
C ALA A 154 1.86 0.64 28.38
N PRO A 155 2.12 0.67 29.71
CA PRO A 155 2.05 -0.50 30.60
C PRO A 155 0.63 -1.05 30.75
#